data_1a0c1bfb74f38b8b308982ba92f08be1
#
_entry.id   1a0c1bfb74f38b8b308982ba92f08be1
#
_cell.length_a   1.000
_cell.length_b   1.000
_cell.length_c   1.000
_cell.angle_alpha   90.00
_cell.angle_beta   90.00
_cell.angle_gamma   90.00
#
_symmetry.space_group_name_H-M   'P 1'
#
loop_
_entity.id
_entity.type
_entity.pdbx_description
1 polymer ?
#
loop_
_entity_poly.entity_id
_entity_poly.type
_entity_poly.pdbx_seq_one_letter_code
_entity_poly.pdbx_strand_id
1 'polypeptide(L)'
;KCLHIIKPEDKDLRFALDHYLMNFFWRKYPARILRENAPKFAKAMANMPEWKNVIKEYGIFQRLQLSITRKGKLRMAKPVMKFNKWRKKKKGLIGSRIQWYRVLERHIFKKMPLRHDWVFIESFFGKSYSDSPKYLYEYLQKTRGDKYRYIWVLNNKSEALAKTGKHTRVKMNSLRYVYYASRCGYRIFNVRQPAWNKKRPGVVFLETWHGTPLKKLAFDMDDITSASQNHKTLFYKHGREWNYLISANRFSTDVFERAFVYDRDKILEYGYPRNDILYADNKEEIAAEVKKELGIPEGKRVILYAPTWRDNQFYDRGKYKFTLALDLGRLQKEFGEDSVVLLRTHYYIADILDLTEYEGFVYNGSQYEDVSRLYLASDICITDYSSVFFDFANLKRPILFYAYDFDEYADEIRGMYMDMEKELPGPILRTNDAVVDALHH
;
A
#
# COMPACT_ATOMS: atom_id res chain seq x y z
N LYS A 1 12.84 14.24 -37.34
CA LYS A 1 12.35 15.65 -37.47
C LYS A 1 12.99 16.57 -36.42
N CYS A 2 13.22 16.12 -35.17
CA CYS A 2 13.85 16.99 -34.13
C CYS A 2 15.33 17.33 -34.37
N LEU A 3 16.09 16.51 -35.14
CA LEU A 3 17.52 16.70 -35.38
C LEU A 3 17.84 17.93 -36.24
N HIS A 4 16.87 18.44 -37.03
CA HIS A 4 17.05 19.62 -37.86
C HIS A 4 16.76 20.94 -37.17
N ILE A 5 16.20 20.90 -35.95
CA ILE A 5 15.78 22.11 -35.22
C ILE A 5 16.92 22.59 -34.27
N ILE A 6 17.87 21.72 -33.92
CA ILE A 6 18.96 22.05 -33.03
C ILE A 6 20.12 22.62 -33.81
N LYS A 7 20.51 23.85 -33.50
CA LYS A 7 21.62 24.54 -34.17
C LYS A 7 22.95 23.85 -33.88
N PRO A 8 23.93 23.89 -34.81
CA PRO A 8 25.24 23.24 -34.63
C PRO A 8 26.02 23.68 -33.39
N GLU A 9 25.84 24.93 -32.99
CA GLU A 9 26.50 25.55 -31.83
C GLU A 9 25.97 25.06 -30.48
N ASP A 10 24.79 24.44 -30.41
CA ASP A 10 24.12 24.05 -29.17
C ASP A 10 24.55 22.65 -28.73
N LYS A 11 25.82 22.53 -28.28
CA LYS A 11 26.48 21.24 -27.94
C LYS A 11 25.77 20.51 -26.77
N ASP A 12 25.29 21.25 -25.78
CA ASP A 12 24.66 20.65 -24.59
C ASP A 12 23.30 20.04 -24.93
N LEU A 13 22.51 20.73 -25.76
CA LEU A 13 21.23 20.24 -26.21
C LEU A 13 21.38 19.03 -27.16
N ARG A 14 22.42 19.02 -28.01
CA ARG A 14 22.77 17.88 -28.85
C ARG A 14 23.22 16.69 -28.03
N PHE A 15 24.08 16.90 -27.04
CA PHE A 15 24.50 15.85 -26.12
C PHE A 15 23.28 15.25 -25.37
N ALA A 16 22.39 16.10 -24.84
CA ALA A 16 21.17 15.66 -24.14
C ALA A 16 20.25 14.84 -25.06
N LEU A 17 20.09 15.27 -26.31
CA LEU A 17 19.26 14.56 -27.30
C LEU A 17 19.89 13.20 -27.69
N ASP A 18 21.17 13.15 -27.98
CA ASP A 18 21.87 11.92 -28.33
C ASP A 18 21.86 10.94 -27.16
N HIS A 19 22.04 11.42 -25.93
CA HIS A 19 21.93 10.62 -24.72
C HIS A 19 20.50 10.08 -24.49
N TYR A 20 19.47 10.91 -24.71
CA TYR A 20 18.06 10.50 -24.63
C TYR A 20 17.75 9.44 -25.70
N LEU A 21 18.14 9.64 -26.95
CA LEU A 21 17.91 8.69 -28.02
C LEU A 21 18.60 7.35 -27.76
N MET A 22 19.84 7.38 -27.27
CA MET A 22 20.57 6.16 -26.89
C MET A 22 19.89 5.41 -25.74
N ASN A 23 19.45 6.12 -24.70
CA ASN A 23 18.72 5.51 -23.59
C ASN A 23 17.35 4.95 -24.03
N PHE A 24 16.66 5.67 -24.92
CA PHE A 24 15.38 5.25 -25.46
C PHE A 24 15.53 3.95 -26.28
N PHE A 25 16.47 3.90 -27.21
CA PHE A 25 16.76 2.69 -28.00
C PHE A 25 17.20 1.51 -27.13
N TRP A 26 17.99 1.78 -26.09
CA TRP A 26 18.52 0.75 -25.21
C TRP A 26 17.49 0.13 -24.27
N ARG A 27 16.53 0.92 -23.76
CA ARG A 27 15.60 0.48 -22.72
C ARG A 27 14.27 -0.04 -23.25
N LYS A 28 13.77 0.51 -24.34
CA LYS A 28 12.38 0.30 -24.76
C LYS A 28 12.19 -0.69 -25.92
N TYR A 29 13.22 -0.99 -26.68
CA TYR A 29 13.02 -1.88 -27.83
C TYR A 29 13.36 -3.35 -27.52
N PRO A 30 12.39 -4.28 -27.74
CA PRO A 30 12.65 -5.72 -27.67
C PRO A 30 13.74 -6.12 -28.69
N ALA A 31 14.54 -7.12 -28.33
CA ALA A 31 15.63 -7.62 -29.18
C ALA A 31 15.19 -8.06 -30.61
N ARG A 32 13.89 -8.32 -30.82
CA ARG A 32 13.28 -8.60 -32.11
C ARG A 32 13.23 -7.37 -33.00
N ILE A 33 12.70 -6.24 -32.48
CA ILE A 33 12.56 -4.97 -33.23
C ILE A 33 13.94 -4.39 -33.56
N LEU A 34 14.93 -4.52 -32.65
CA LEU A 34 16.30 -4.14 -32.93
C LEU A 34 16.91 -4.93 -34.09
N ARG A 35 16.56 -6.22 -34.27
CA ARG A 35 17.04 -7.06 -35.38
C ARG A 35 16.45 -6.67 -36.71
N GLU A 36 15.15 -6.39 -36.75
CA GLU A 36 14.42 -6.04 -37.96
C GLU A 36 14.80 -4.65 -38.48
N ASN A 37 15.18 -3.73 -37.59
CA ASN A 37 15.55 -2.35 -37.93
C ASN A 37 17.04 -2.03 -37.74
N ALA A 38 17.88 -3.04 -37.63
CA ALA A 38 19.30 -2.90 -37.37
C ALA A 38 20.06 -1.92 -38.27
N PRO A 39 19.87 -1.92 -39.60
CA PRO A 39 20.55 -0.96 -40.48
C PRO A 39 20.12 0.48 -40.22
N LYS A 40 18.85 0.71 -39.91
CA LYS A 40 18.32 2.05 -39.57
C LYS A 40 18.92 2.57 -38.26
N PHE A 41 19.04 1.71 -37.24
CA PHE A 41 19.69 2.06 -35.99
C PHE A 41 21.19 2.34 -36.14
N ALA A 42 21.88 1.50 -36.89
CA ALA A 42 23.31 1.70 -37.17
C ALA A 42 23.56 3.05 -37.88
N LYS A 43 22.70 3.39 -38.88
CA LYS A 43 22.77 4.68 -39.60
C LYS A 43 22.46 5.86 -38.68
N ALA A 44 21.43 5.75 -37.83
CA ALA A 44 21.09 6.80 -36.86
C ALA A 44 22.22 7.03 -35.85
N MET A 45 22.81 5.96 -35.30
CA MET A 45 23.94 6.05 -34.36
C MET A 45 25.26 6.52 -35.02
N ALA A 46 25.46 6.20 -36.28
CA ALA A 46 26.65 6.70 -37.04
C ALA A 46 26.61 8.21 -37.22
N ASN A 47 25.39 8.79 -37.33
CA ASN A 47 25.16 10.22 -37.55
C ASN A 47 24.99 11.02 -36.24
N MET A 48 25.25 10.43 -35.07
CA MET A 48 25.20 11.16 -33.80
C MET A 48 26.48 12.00 -33.61
N PRO A 49 26.38 13.35 -33.58
CA PRO A 49 27.54 14.22 -33.44
C PRO A 49 28.31 13.99 -32.12
N GLU A 50 27.57 13.86 -31.02
CA GLU A 50 28.12 13.74 -29.67
C GLU A 50 28.42 12.29 -29.24
N TRP A 51 28.45 11.34 -30.18
CA TRP A 51 28.70 9.92 -29.90
C TRP A 51 29.89 9.66 -28.95
N LYS A 52 31.02 10.33 -29.19
CA LYS A 52 32.26 10.11 -28.42
C LYS A 52 32.09 10.52 -26.95
N ASN A 53 31.29 11.53 -26.69
CA ASN A 53 31.04 12.03 -25.34
C ASN A 53 29.95 11.21 -24.67
N VAL A 54 28.82 10.99 -25.35
CA VAL A 54 27.71 10.19 -24.82
C VAL A 54 28.12 8.76 -24.48
N ILE A 55 29.01 8.12 -25.28
CA ILE A 55 29.43 6.74 -24.99
C ILE A 55 30.26 6.63 -23.71
N LYS A 56 30.90 7.70 -23.25
CA LYS A 56 31.69 7.72 -22.01
C LYS A 56 30.81 7.55 -20.76
N GLU A 57 29.54 7.92 -20.83
CA GLU A 57 28.55 7.74 -19.77
C GLU A 57 28.18 6.26 -19.49
N TYR A 58 28.56 5.36 -20.42
CA TYR A 58 28.20 3.95 -20.31
C TYR A 58 29.39 3.10 -19.84
N GLY A 59 29.11 2.06 -19.08
CA GLY A 59 30.14 1.11 -18.64
C GLY A 59 30.75 0.31 -19.80
N ILE A 60 31.96 -0.20 -19.63
CA ILE A 60 32.81 -0.85 -20.65
C ILE A 60 32.07 -1.82 -21.56
N PHE A 61 31.28 -2.74 -20.97
CA PHE A 61 30.51 -3.73 -21.75
C PHE A 61 29.34 -3.14 -22.53
N GLN A 62 28.78 -2.05 -22.04
CA GLN A 62 27.74 -1.31 -22.76
C GLN A 62 28.36 -0.53 -23.92
N ARG A 63 29.53 0.09 -23.71
CA ARG A 63 30.31 0.75 -24.76
C ARG A 63 30.66 -0.22 -25.89
N LEU A 64 31.13 -1.41 -25.55
CA LEU A 64 31.43 -2.45 -26.53
C LEU A 64 30.19 -2.83 -27.35
N GLN A 65 29.07 -3.08 -26.70
CA GLN A 65 27.85 -3.43 -27.37
C GLN A 65 27.32 -2.31 -28.28
N LEU A 66 27.35 -1.07 -27.81
CA LEU A 66 26.91 0.10 -28.58
C LEU A 66 27.82 0.34 -29.79
N SER A 67 29.15 0.19 -29.63
CA SER A 67 30.13 0.31 -30.69
C SER A 67 29.95 -0.75 -31.80
N ILE A 68 29.68 -2.01 -31.40
CA ILE A 68 29.39 -3.09 -32.35
C ILE A 68 28.08 -2.83 -33.10
N THR A 69 27.06 -2.33 -32.39
CA THR A 69 25.76 -1.99 -32.98
C THR A 69 25.88 -0.84 -33.98
N ARG A 70 26.64 0.21 -33.64
CA ARG A 70 26.93 1.35 -34.52
C ARG A 70 27.58 0.93 -35.85
N LYS A 71 28.46 -0.09 -35.80
CA LYS A 71 29.11 -0.67 -36.99
C LYS A 71 28.21 -1.61 -37.79
N GLY A 72 26.95 -1.74 -37.44
CA GLY A 72 25.98 -2.62 -38.11
C GLY A 72 26.20 -4.12 -37.87
N LYS A 73 27.18 -4.51 -37.04
CA LYS A 73 27.58 -5.92 -36.80
C LYS A 73 26.72 -6.57 -35.71
N LEU A 74 25.41 -6.58 -35.87
CA LEU A 74 24.43 -7.05 -34.86
C LEU A 74 24.58 -8.53 -34.48
N ARG A 75 25.03 -9.38 -35.40
CA ARG A 75 25.33 -10.78 -35.09
C ARG A 75 26.38 -10.90 -33.99
N MET A 76 27.41 -10.04 -34.02
CA MET A 76 28.46 -9.99 -33.00
C MET A 76 28.01 -9.30 -31.69
N ALA A 77 27.01 -8.43 -31.75
CA ALA A 77 26.47 -7.80 -30.55
C ALA A 77 25.64 -8.78 -29.69
N LYS A 78 25.05 -9.83 -30.28
CA LYS A 78 24.20 -10.80 -29.57
C LYS A 78 24.86 -11.49 -28.35
N PRO A 79 26.08 -12.05 -28.44
CA PRO A 79 26.73 -12.66 -27.28
C PRO A 79 27.04 -11.62 -26.20
N VAL A 80 27.47 -10.40 -26.60
CA VAL A 80 27.70 -9.29 -25.65
C VAL A 80 26.40 -8.85 -24.97
N MET A 81 25.28 -8.80 -25.68
CA MET A 81 23.95 -8.52 -25.11
C MET A 81 23.53 -9.61 -24.12
N LYS A 82 23.71 -10.90 -24.48
CA LYS A 82 23.42 -12.03 -23.59
C LYS A 82 24.28 -11.97 -22.33
N PHE A 83 25.59 -11.70 -22.48
CA PHE A 83 26.48 -11.56 -21.35
C PHE A 83 26.15 -10.36 -20.48
N ASN A 84 25.83 -9.19 -21.04
CA ASN A 84 25.39 -8.02 -20.29
C ASN A 84 24.09 -8.28 -19.52
N LYS A 85 23.12 -8.97 -20.14
CA LYS A 85 21.88 -9.37 -19.49
C LYS A 85 22.13 -10.35 -18.34
N TRP A 86 22.99 -11.33 -18.57
CA TRP A 86 23.42 -12.30 -17.57
C TRP A 86 24.19 -11.61 -16.42
N ARG A 87 25.14 -10.72 -16.72
CA ARG A 87 25.90 -9.95 -15.73
C ARG A 87 25.00 -9.02 -14.90
N LYS A 88 24.06 -8.30 -15.53
CA LYS A 88 23.06 -7.49 -14.82
C LYS A 88 22.19 -8.34 -13.91
N LYS A 89 21.78 -9.52 -14.40
CA LYS A 89 21.02 -10.49 -13.60
C LYS A 89 21.85 -11.02 -12.42
N LYS A 90 23.13 -11.35 -12.64
CA LYS A 90 24.06 -11.75 -11.57
C LYS A 90 24.41 -10.61 -10.62
N LYS A 91 24.64 -9.39 -11.13
CA LYS A 91 24.90 -8.22 -10.27
C LYS A 91 23.69 -7.86 -9.41
N GLY A 92 22.49 -8.00 -9.92
CA GLY A 92 21.25 -7.92 -9.14
C GLY A 92 21.13 -9.06 -8.12
N LEU A 93 21.56 -10.27 -8.46
CA LEU A 93 21.62 -11.42 -7.54
C LEU A 93 22.71 -11.25 -6.45
N ILE A 94 23.86 -10.72 -6.80
CA ILE A 94 25.00 -10.56 -5.87
C ILE A 94 24.85 -9.31 -5.00
N GLY A 95 24.13 -8.27 -5.48
CA GLY A 95 23.98 -6.99 -4.77
C GLY A 95 22.79 -6.88 -3.83
N SER A 96 21.82 -7.79 -3.88
CA SER A 96 20.60 -7.71 -3.06
C SER A 96 20.51 -8.88 -2.10
N ARG A 97 20.56 -8.58 -0.79
CA ARG A 97 20.35 -9.58 0.29
C ARG A 97 19.09 -10.41 0.07
N ILE A 98 18.00 -9.80 -0.35
CA ILE A 98 16.74 -10.49 -0.59
C ILE A 98 16.83 -11.52 -1.73
N GLN A 99 17.63 -11.28 -2.76
CA GLN A 99 17.84 -12.24 -3.85
C GLN A 99 18.54 -13.51 -3.35
N TRP A 100 19.54 -13.36 -2.48
CA TRP A 100 20.18 -14.50 -1.82
C TRP A 100 19.21 -15.27 -0.92
N TYR A 101 18.38 -14.58 -0.15
CA TYR A 101 17.38 -15.24 0.67
C TYR A 101 16.37 -16.02 -0.17
N ARG A 102 16.01 -15.54 -1.36
CA ARG A 102 15.15 -16.27 -2.32
C ARG A 102 15.83 -17.51 -2.91
N VAL A 103 17.14 -17.50 -3.07
CA VAL A 103 17.90 -18.70 -3.46
C VAL A 103 17.86 -19.74 -2.33
N LEU A 104 18.10 -19.32 -1.08
CA LEU A 104 18.00 -20.19 0.10
C LEU A 104 16.55 -20.70 0.28
N GLU A 105 15.55 -19.85 0.08
CA GLU A 105 14.15 -20.25 0.08
C GLU A 105 13.90 -21.42 -0.87
N ARG A 106 14.29 -21.26 -2.14
CA ARG A 106 14.01 -22.23 -3.21
C ARG A 106 14.76 -23.55 -3.03
N HIS A 107 16.03 -23.46 -2.65
CA HIS A 107 16.93 -24.62 -2.68
C HIS A 107 17.08 -25.33 -1.33
N ILE A 108 16.78 -24.62 -0.24
CA ILE A 108 16.95 -25.14 1.12
C ILE A 108 15.61 -25.12 1.88
N PHE A 109 15.05 -23.94 2.20
CA PHE A 109 13.95 -23.83 3.15
C PHE A 109 12.66 -24.50 2.66
N LYS A 110 12.35 -24.40 1.35
CA LYS A 110 11.20 -25.10 0.76
C LYS A 110 11.34 -26.62 0.68
N LYS A 111 12.55 -27.17 0.84
CA LYS A 111 12.79 -28.62 0.91
C LYS A 111 12.69 -29.15 2.34
N MET A 112 12.78 -28.29 3.36
CA MET A 112 12.59 -28.69 4.75
C MET A 112 11.12 -29.00 5.04
N PRO A 113 10.79 -29.86 6.01
CA PRO A 113 9.41 -30.20 6.39
C PRO A 113 8.60 -28.95 6.77
N LEU A 114 7.31 -28.96 6.45
CA LEU A 114 6.36 -27.96 6.98
C LEU A 114 6.22 -28.12 8.48
N ARG A 115 5.96 -27.03 9.14
CA ARG A 115 5.65 -26.98 10.58
C ARG A 115 4.18 -26.59 10.72
N HIS A 116 3.33 -27.59 10.86
CA HIS A 116 1.88 -27.41 10.97
C HIS A 116 1.45 -26.75 12.29
N ASP A 117 2.38 -26.61 13.22
CA ASP A 117 2.23 -25.87 14.46
C ASP A 117 2.64 -24.39 14.35
N TRP A 118 3.11 -23.90 13.19
CA TRP A 118 3.53 -22.52 13.01
C TRP A 118 2.47 -21.68 12.31
N VAL A 119 2.10 -20.55 12.93
CA VAL A 119 1.19 -19.53 12.37
C VAL A 119 2.01 -18.29 12.05
N PHE A 120 2.06 -17.91 10.77
CA PHE A 120 2.82 -16.77 10.26
C PHE A 120 1.85 -15.62 9.98
N ILE A 121 2.02 -14.50 10.70
CA ILE A 121 1.03 -13.43 10.79
C ILE A 121 1.66 -12.13 10.30
N GLU A 122 0.94 -11.41 9.44
CA GLU A 122 1.39 -10.15 8.87
C GLU A 122 0.22 -9.16 8.76
N SER A 123 0.45 -7.93 9.25
CA SER A 123 -0.46 -6.82 9.07
C SER A 123 0.25 -5.67 8.35
N PHE A 124 -0.36 -5.15 7.27
CA PHE A 124 0.13 -4.02 6.47
C PHE A 124 1.63 -4.09 6.12
N PHE A 125 2.10 -5.25 5.61
CA PHE A 125 3.51 -5.49 5.28
C PHE A 125 4.46 -5.34 6.48
N GLY A 126 4.00 -5.71 7.66
CA GLY A 126 4.77 -5.60 8.91
C GLY A 126 4.93 -4.18 9.41
N LYS A 127 4.03 -3.27 9.07
CA LYS A 127 4.06 -1.87 9.56
C LYS A 127 3.51 -1.72 10.97
N SER A 128 2.45 -2.44 11.32
CA SER A 128 1.75 -2.29 12.60
C SER A 128 1.28 -3.62 13.19
N TYR A 129 1.11 -3.65 14.49
CA TYR A 129 0.40 -4.70 15.21
C TYR A 129 -1.06 -4.29 15.36
N SER A 130 -1.87 -4.60 14.35
CA SER A 130 -3.25 -4.08 14.25
C SER A 130 -4.10 -4.93 13.31
N ASP A 131 -5.35 -4.49 13.12
CA ASP A 131 -6.31 -5.05 12.19
C ASP A 131 -6.69 -6.52 12.51
N SER A 132 -7.48 -7.14 11.65
CA SER A 132 -7.99 -8.51 11.85
C SER A 132 -6.91 -9.55 12.20
N PRO A 133 -5.68 -9.51 11.65
CA PRO A 133 -4.61 -10.42 12.06
C PRO A 133 -4.24 -10.33 13.55
N LYS A 134 -4.29 -9.11 14.16
CA LYS A 134 -4.06 -8.92 15.61
C LYS A 134 -5.13 -9.61 16.42
N TYR A 135 -6.41 -9.36 16.15
CA TYR A 135 -7.52 -9.92 16.92
C TYR A 135 -7.62 -11.43 16.79
N LEU A 136 -7.35 -11.98 15.61
CA LEU A 136 -7.24 -13.43 15.41
C LEU A 136 -6.08 -14.01 16.21
N TYR A 137 -4.94 -13.34 16.27
CA TYR A 137 -3.79 -13.79 17.07
C TYR A 137 -4.12 -13.80 18.56
N GLU A 138 -4.68 -12.72 19.08
CA GLU A 138 -5.07 -12.61 20.50
C GLU A 138 -6.10 -13.67 20.88
N TYR A 139 -7.08 -13.91 20.02
CA TYR A 139 -8.07 -14.97 20.19
C TYR A 139 -7.41 -16.37 20.20
N LEU A 140 -6.50 -16.63 19.25
CA LEU A 140 -5.78 -17.90 19.20
C LEU A 140 -4.87 -18.10 20.42
N GLN A 141 -4.22 -17.05 20.88
CA GLN A 141 -3.43 -17.09 22.14
C GLN A 141 -4.30 -17.46 23.33
N LYS A 142 -5.46 -16.81 23.47
CA LYS A 142 -6.41 -17.06 24.56
C LYS A 142 -6.99 -18.47 24.53
N THR A 143 -7.33 -18.99 23.33
CA THR A 143 -8.09 -20.24 23.19
C THR A 143 -7.21 -21.47 22.95
N ARG A 144 -6.01 -21.30 22.40
CA ARG A 144 -5.12 -22.38 21.98
C ARG A 144 -3.75 -22.36 22.66
N GLY A 145 -3.40 -21.27 23.35
CA GLY A 145 -2.17 -21.12 24.13
C GLY A 145 -0.92 -21.51 23.36
N ASP A 146 -0.12 -22.37 23.94
CA ASP A 146 1.16 -22.84 23.39
C ASP A 146 1.02 -23.96 22.32
N LYS A 147 -0.21 -24.32 21.91
CA LYS A 147 -0.42 -25.30 20.84
C LYS A 147 0.23 -24.87 19.54
N TYR A 148 0.31 -23.57 19.28
CA TYR A 148 0.89 -22.99 18.08
C TYR A 148 2.07 -22.10 18.43
N ARG A 149 3.05 -22.05 17.53
CA ARG A 149 4.10 -21.05 17.53
C ARG A 149 3.70 -19.90 16.63
N TYR A 150 3.53 -18.72 17.20
CA TYR A 150 3.13 -17.51 16.50
C TYR A 150 4.35 -16.73 16.03
N ILE A 151 4.40 -16.42 14.73
CA ILE A 151 5.48 -15.66 14.10
C ILE A 151 4.87 -14.37 13.52
N TRP A 152 5.20 -13.26 14.18
CA TRP A 152 4.74 -11.93 13.76
C TRP A 152 5.75 -11.24 12.86
N VAL A 153 5.28 -10.80 11.69
CA VAL A 153 6.04 -9.91 10.81
C VAL A 153 5.83 -8.49 11.29
N LEU A 154 6.90 -7.88 11.83
CA LEU A 154 6.85 -6.50 12.31
C LEU A 154 8.20 -5.82 12.15
N ASN A 155 8.23 -4.72 11.39
CA ASN A 155 9.46 -4.00 11.06
C ASN A 155 9.99 -3.21 12.25
N ASN A 156 9.11 -2.52 12.97
CA ASN A 156 9.43 -1.78 14.19
C ASN A 156 9.08 -2.62 15.44
N LYS A 157 9.48 -2.16 16.60
CA LYS A 157 9.01 -2.73 17.88
C LYS A 157 7.58 -2.22 18.11
N SER A 158 6.73 -3.04 18.69
CA SER A 158 5.41 -2.65 19.19
C SER A 158 5.35 -3.02 20.66
N GLU A 159 4.99 -2.06 21.49
CA GLU A 159 4.81 -2.26 22.93
C GLU A 159 3.56 -3.11 23.19
N ALA A 160 2.52 -2.92 22.40
CA ALA A 160 1.30 -3.71 22.49
C ALA A 160 1.58 -5.19 22.22
N LEU A 161 2.33 -5.52 21.15
CA LEU A 161 2.75 -6.90 20.89
C LEU A 161 3.67 -7.45 21.98
N ALA A 162 4.55 -6.63 22.56
CA ALA A 162 5.45 -7.07 23.62
C ALA A 162 4.72 -7.48 24.91
N LYS A 163 3.53 -6.94 25.15
CA LYS A 163 2.65 -7.26 26.29
C LYS A 163 1.83 -8.55 26.08
N THR A 164 1.83 -9.12 24.86
CA THR A 164 1.10 -10.36 24.56
C THR A 164 1.93 -11.60 24.97
N GLY A 165 1.30 -12.78 24.87
CA GLY A 165 1.96 -14.05 25.17
C GLY A 165 3.13 -14.36 24.22
N LYS A 166 3.58 -15.62 24.25
CA LYS A 166 4.79 -16.07 23.56
C LYS A 166 4.68 -15.96 22.02
N HIS A 167 5.56 -15.16 21.41
CA HIS A 167 5.65 -14.98 19.98
C HIS A 167 7.09 -14.86 19.49
N THR A 168 7.27 -14.94 18.17
CA THR A 168 8.56 -14.71 17.50
C THR A 168 8.40 -13.55 16.53
N ARG A 169 9.03 -12.41 16.80
CA ARG A 169 9.03 -11.28 15.87
C ARG A 169 10.07 -11.46 14.76
N VAL A 170 9.70 -11.18 13.53
CA VAL A 170 10.58 -11.15 12.35
C VAL A 170 10.39 -9.86 11.55
N LYS A 171 11.47 -9.32 11.01
CA LYS A 171 11.39 -8.16 10.09
C LYS A 171 11.07 -8.64 8.68
N MET A 172 10.21 -7.92 7.98
CA MET A 172 9.89 -8.19 6.58
C MET A 172 11.17 -8.23 5.72
N ASN A 173 11.20 -9.12 4.74
CA ASN A 173 12.34 -9.33 3.84
C ASN A 173 13.67 -9.67 4.54
N SER A 174 13.66 -10.09 5.81
CA SER A 174 14.84 -10.66 6.49
C SER A 174 15.01 -12.14 6.17
N LEU A 175 16.19 -12.71 6.47
CA LEU A 175 16.42 -14.15 6.33
C LEU A 175 15.45 -14.96 7.19
N ARG A 176 15.19 -14.50 8.42
CA ARG A 176 14.20 -15.13 9.33
C ARG A 176 12.78 -15.08 8.75
N TYR A 177 12.40 -13.96 8.12
CA TYR A 177 11.12 -13.86 7.41
C TYR A 177 10.99 -14.97 6.37
N VAL A 178 11.97 -15.08 5.48
CA VAL A 178 11.97 -16.07 4.40
C VAL A 178 11.96 -17.51 4.94
N TYR A 179 12.72 -17.78 5.99
CA TYR A 179 12.75 -19.08 6.65
C TYR A 179 11.39 -19.49 7.23
N TYR A 180 10.77 -18.61 8.03
CA TYR A 180 9.48 -18.90 8.66
C TYR A 180 8.36 -18.98 7.63
N ALA A 181 8.30 -18.02 6.67
CA ALA A 181 7.31 -18.02 5.60
C ALA A 181 7.37 -19.28 4.71
N SER A 182 8.56 -19.89 4.55
CA SER A 182 8.74 -21.10 3.77
C SER A 182 8.28 -22.37 4.47
N ARG A 183 8.15 -22.35 5.82
CA ARG A 183 7.93 -23.54 6.63
C ARG A 183 6.66 -23.53 7.46
N CYS A 184 5.98 -22.38 7.61
CA CYS A 184 4.73 -22.27 8.35
C CYS A 184 3.62 -23.13 7.75
N GLY A 185 2.76 -23.69 8.61
CA GLY A 185 1.53 -24.39 8.21
C GLY A 185 0.37 -23.46 7.96
N TYR A 186 0.36 -22.30 8.59
CA TYR A 186 -0.71 -21.31 8.51
C TYR A 186 -0.17 -19.91 8.22
N ARG A 187 -0.92 -19.15 7.41
CA ARG A 187 -0.68 -17.73 7.13
C ARG A 187 -1.94 -16.93 7.39
N ILE A 188 -1.81 -15.78 8.06
CA ILE A 188 -2.90 -14.83 8.30
C ILE A 188 -2.41 -13.45 7.91
N PHE A 189 -2.93 -12.90 6.81
CA PHE A 189 -2.54 -11.59 6.27
C PHE A 189 -3.79 -10.75 6.02
N ASN A 190 -3.63 -9.43 6.05
CA ASN A 190 -4.69 -8.48 5.66
C ASN A 190 -4.38 -7.72 4.37
N VAL A 191 -3.24 -7.98 3.76
CA VAL A 191 -2.81 -7.39 2.48
C VAL A 191 -2.14 -8.46 1.63
N ARG A 192 -2.13 -8.24 0.32
CA ARG A 192 -1.53 -9.17 -0.63
C ARG A 192 -0.04 -9.43 -0.32
N GLN A 193 0.33 -10.68 -0.33
CA GLN A 193 1.73 -11.08 -0.15
C GLN A 193 2.63 -10.59 -1.29
N PRO A 194 3.95 -10.45 -1.07
CA PRO A 194 4.90 -10.21 -2.14
C PRO A 194 4.84 -11.32 -3.21
N ALA A 195 4.89 -10.96 -4.50
CA ALA A 195 4.73 -11.90 -5.62
C ALA A 195 5.70 -13.09 -5.63
N TRP A 196 6.84 -12.99 -4.94
CA TRP A 196 7.81 -14.06 -4.79
C TRP A 196 7.46 -15.04 -3.67
N ASN A 197 6.68 -14.60 -2.66
CA ASN A 197 6.37 -15.37 -1.46
C ASN A 197 5.15 -16.29 -1.68
N LYS A 198 5.29 -17.21 -2.63
CA LYS A 198 4.27 -18.21 -2.91
C LYS A 198 4.18 -19.24 -1.80
N LYS A 199 2.94 -19.59 -1.40
CA LYS A 199 2.75 -20.66 -0.41
C LYS A 199 3.12 -22.03 -1.00
N ARG A 200 3.47 -22.94 -0.11
CA ARG A 200 3.68 -24.37 -0.46
C ARG A 200 2.36 -25.14 -0.41
N PRO A 201 2.23 -26.26 -1.13
CA PRO A 201 1.16 -27.21 -0.88
C PRO A 201 1.12 -27.62 0.60
N GLY A 202 -0.08 -27.76 1.16
CA GLY A 202 -0.30 -28.06 2.58
C GLY A 202 -0.28 -26.84 3.52
N VAL A 203 0.01 -25.64 3.04
CA VAL A 203 -0.13 -24.40 3.82
C VAL A 203 -1.55 -23.86 3.67
N VAL A 204 -2.20 -23.57 4.79
CA VAL A 204 -3.49 -22.86 4.82
C VAL A 204 -3.25 -21.36 4.89
N PHE A 205 -3.83 -20.60 3.98
CA PHE A 205 -3.69 -19.16 3.90
C PHE A 205 -5.05 -18.47 4.05
N LEU A 206 -5.22 -17.75 5.12
CA LEU A 206 -6.34 -16.88 5.40
C LEU A 206 -5.95 -15.44 5.06
N GLU A 207 -6.62 -14.86 4.07
CA GLU A 207 -6.59 -13.43 3.78
C GLU A 207 -7.75 -12.77 4.50
N THR A 208 -7.47 -11.83 5.40
CA THR A 208 -8.52 -11.16 6.16
C THR A 208 -9.04 -9.93 5.47
N TRP A 209 -8.33 -9.45 4.44
CA TRP A 209 -8.56 -8.15 3.84
C TRP A 209 -8.48 -7.03 4.90
N HIS A 210 -8.83 -5.80 4.55
CA HIS A 210 -8.63 -4.66 5.45
C HIS A 210 -9.69 -3.55 5.30
N GLY A 211 -10.86 -3.86 4.77
CA GLY A 211 -11.99 -2.90 4.70
C GLY A 211 -13.08 -3.34 3.76
N THR A 212 -14.30 -2.89 4.06
CA THR A 212 -15.43 -2.99 3.14
C THR A 212 -15.15 -2.18 1.88
N PRO A 213 -15.35 -2.74 0.68
CA PRO A 213 -14.98 -2.10 -0.56
C PRO A 213 -15.95 -0.95 -0.91
N LEU A 214 -15.52 0.28 -0.72
CA LEU A 214 -16.23 1.47 -1.21
C LEU A 214 -15.86 1.78 -2.67
N LYS A 215 -14.57 1.69 -2.98
CA LYS A 215 -13.99 1.98 -4.31
C LYS A 215 -13.83 0.70 -5.11
N LYS A 216 -14.01 0.78 -6.44
CA LYS A 216 -13.79 -0.37 -7.34
C LYS A 216 -12.41 -0.99 -7.16
N LEU A 217 -12.36 -2.32 -7.14
CA LEU A 217 -11.19 -3.12 -6.87
C LEU A 217 -10.80 -3.99 -8.09
N ALA A 218 -9.52 -4.24 -8.22
CA ALA A 218 -8.93 -5.23 -9.12
C ALA A 218 -9.56 -5.31 -10.52
N PHE A 219 -10.40 -6.31 -10.80
CA PHE A 219 -11.00 -6.52 -12.14
C PHE A 219 -12.15 -5.56 -12.43
N ASP A 220 -12.82 -5.03 -11.41
CA ASP A 220 -13.90 -4.05 -11.57
C ASP A 220 -13.39 -2.63 -11.86
N MET A 221 -12.08 -2.40 -11.74
CA MET A 221 -11.48 -1.12 -12.11
C MET A 221 -11.43 -0.96 -13.62
N ASP A 222 -11.91 0.15 -14.15
CA ASP A 222 -11.76 0.52 -15.54
C ASP A 222 -10.27 0.68 -15.91
N ASP A 223 -9.93 0.86 -17.19
CA ASP A 223 -8.54 1.02 -17.62
C ASP A 223 -7.92 2.26 -16.98
N ILE A 224 -6.99 2.04 -16.06
CA ILE A 224 -6.43 3.07 -15.20
C ILE A 224 -5.09 3.52 -15.75
N THR A 225 -4.96 4.83 -15.92
CA THR A 225 -3.70 5.51 -16.27
C THR A 225 -2.60 5.34 -15.21
N SER A 226 -2.94 5.08 -13.96
CA SER A 226 -1.99 4.96 -12.82
C SER A 226 -1.59 3.54 -12.42
N ALA A 227 -2.38 2.51 -12.78
CA ALA A 227 -2.03 1.13 -12.45
C ALA A 227 -1.18 0.48 -13.54
N SER A 228 -0.13 -0.26 -13.16
CA SER A 228 0.68 -1.01 -14.12
C SER A 228 -0.20 -2.01 -14.88
N GLN A 229 0.07 -2.22 -16.18
CA GLN A 229 -0.64 -3.21 -17.03
C GLN A 229 -0.70 -4.62 -16.43
N ASN A 230 0.17 -4.92 -15.47
CA ASN A 230 0.23 -6.20 -14.76
C ASN A 230 -0.60 -6.26 -13.48
N HIS A 231 -1.29 -5.17 -13.08
CA HIS A 231 -1.98 -5.09 -11.79
C HIS A 231 -3.06 -6.16 -11.64
N LYS A 232 -3.98 -6.26 -12.61
CA LYS A 232 -5.06 -7.27 -12.64
C LYS A 232 -4.48 -8.70 -12.62
N THR A 233 -3.45 -8.97 -13.43
CA THR A 233 -2.78 -10.29 -13.48
C THR A 233 -2.11 -10.66 -12.15
N LEU A 234 -1.49 -9.69 -11.47
CA LEU A 234 -0.87 -9.94 -10.18
C LEU A 234 -1.94 -10.18 -9.11
N PHE A 235 -3.02 -9.43 -9.16
CA PHE A 235 -4.14 -9.61 -8.24
C PHE A 235 -4.73 -11.01 -8.33
N TYR A 236 -5.04 -11.45 -9.55
CA TYR A 236 -5.53 -12.80 -9.81
C TYR A 236 -4.57 -13.87 -9.27
N LYS A 237 -3.26 -13.75 -9.56
CA LYS A 237 -2.26 -14.71 -9.07
C LYS A 237 -2.16 -14.74 -7.54
N HIS A 238 -2.31 -13.60 -6.88
CA HIS A 238 -2.29 -13.55 -5.41
C HIS A 238 -3.55 -14.19 -4.81
N GLY A 239 -4.73 -13.92 -5.37
CA GLY A 239 -5.97 -14.55 -4.94
C GLY A 239 -5.94 -16.08 -5.04
N ARG A 240 -5.25 -16.66 -6.04
CA ARG A 240 -5.09 -18.14 -6.16
C ARG A 240 -4.20 -18.76 -5.07
N GLU A 241 -3.47 -17.93 -4.29
CA GLU A 241 -2.69 -18.42 -3.14
C GLU A 241 -3.52 -18.51 -1.85
N TRP A 242 -4.65 -17.79 -1.74
CA TRP A 242 -5.50 -17.82 -0.55
C TRP A 242 -6.35 -19.10 -0.53
N ASN A 243 -6.55 -19.66 0.67
CA ASN A 243 -7.52 -20.73 0.89
C ASN A 243 -8.87 -20.15 1.25
N TYR A 244 -8.85 -19.10 2.08
CA TYR A 244 -10.04 -18.40 2.55
C TYR A 244 -9.82 -16.89 2.52
N LEU A 245 -10.91 -16.17 2.29
CA LEU A 245 -10.97 -14.71 2.32
C LEU A 245 -12.10 -14.29 3.27
N ILE A 246 -11.81 -13.43 4.25
CA ILE A 246 -12.85 -12.88 5.11
C ILE A 246 -13.57 -11.74 4.39
N SER A 247 -14.89 -11.71 4.52
CA SER A 247 -15.71 -10.56 4.15
C SER A 247 -16.58 -10.08 5.32
N ALA A 248 -16.91 -8.78 5.30
CA ALA A 248 -17.69 -8.18 6.36
C ALA A 248 -19.19 -8.52 6.28
N ASN A 249 -19.72 -8.65 5.07
CA ASN A 249 -21.15 -8.77 4.79
C ASN A 249 -21.38 -9.22 3.34
N ARG A 250 -22.64 -9.44 2.97
CA ARG A 250 -23.08 -9.88 1.65
C ARG A 250 -22.56 -8.96 0.53
N PHE A 251 -22.65 -7.65 0.72
CA PHE A 251 -22.16 -6.68 -0.24
C PHE A 251 -20.65 -6.88 -0.53
N SER A 252 -19.84 -7.00 0.51
CA SER A 252 -18.39 -7.27 0.37
C SER A 252 -18.13 -8.60 -0.30
N THR A 253 -18.91 -9.65 0.02
CA THR A 253 -18.81 -10.98 -0.58
C THR A 253 -19.04 -10.93 -2.08
N ASP A 254 -20.13 -10.27 -2.52
CA ASP A 254 -20.49 -10.15 -3.94
C ASP A 254 -19.44 -9.34 -4.72
N VAL A 255 -18.86 -8.31 -4.08
CA VAL A 255 -17.76 -7.54 -4.68
C VAL A 255 -16.49 -8.39 -4.80
N PHE A 256 -16.09 -9.10 -3.74
CA PHE A 256 -14.85 -9.88 -3.75
C PHE A 256 -14.91 -11.07 -4.71
N GLU A 257 -16.04 -11.75 -4.80
CA GLU A 257 -16.28 -12.81 -5.80
C GLU A 257 -15.97 -12.30 -7.20
N ARG A 258 -16.56 -11.17 -7.60
CA ARG A 258 -16.43 -10.59 -8.93
C ARG A 258 -15.06 -9.91 -9.12
N ALA A 259 -14.70 -9.00 -8.23
CA ALA A 259 -13.50 -8.17 -8.39
C ALA A 259 -12.19 -8.95 -8.28
N PHE A 260 -12.16 -10.03 -7.50
CA PHE A 260 -10.97 -10.88 -7.35
C PHE A 260 -11.06 -12.17 -8.20
N VAL A 261 -12.19 -12.38 -8.89
CA VAL A 261 -12.48 -13.64 -9.60
C VAL A 261 -12.24 -14.81 -8.64
N TYR A 262 -12.85 -14.74 -7.44
CA TYR A 262 -12.56 -15.63 -6.34
C TYR A 262 -13.78 -16.52 -6.03
N ASP A 263 -13.52 -17.77 -5.64
CA ASP A 263 -14.59 -18.76 -5.43
C ASP A 263 -15.40 -18.39 -4.18
N ARG A 264 -16.71 -18.26 -4.34
CA ARG A 264 -17.61 -17.83 -3.29
C ARG A 264 -17.61 -18.72 -2.05
N ASP A 265 -17.50 -20.02 -2.23
CA ASP A 265 -17.43 -21.01 -1.15
C ASP A 265 -16.20 -20.87 -0.24
N LYS A 266 -15.20 -20.11 -0.69
CA LYS A 266 -13.99 -19.78 0.07
C LYS A 266 -14.02 -18.40 0.70
N ILE A 267 -15.12 -17.64 0.49
CA ILE A 267 -15.33 -16.35 1.16
C ILE A 267 -16.10 -16.61 2.46
N LEU A 268 -15.49 -16.22 3.57
CA LEU A 268 -16.04 -16.38 4.91
C LEU A 268 -16.72 -15.07 5.32
N GLU A 269 -18.05 -15.04 5.22
CA GLU A 269 -18.88 -13.87 5.55
C GLU A 269 -19.19 -13.83 7.04
N TYR A 270 -18.17 -13.52 7.86
CA TYR A 270 -18.26 -13.55 9.32
C TYR A 270 -18.05 -12.18 9.99
N GLY A 271 -17.88 -11.12 9.21
CA GLY A 271 -17.42 -9.84 9.72
C GLY A 271 -15.90 -9.77 9.84
N TYR A 272 -15.39 -8.57 10.09
CA TYR A 272 -13.96 -8.38 10.32
C TYR A 272 -13.62 -8.57 11.80
N PRO A 273 -12.71 -9.48 12.18
CA PRO A 273 -12.28 -9.69 13.57
C PRO A 273 -11.82 -8.42 14.28
N ARG A 274 -11.30 -7.42 13.55
CA ARG A 274 -10.92 -6.13 14.12
C ARG A 274 -12.10 -5.33 14.71
N ASN A 275 -13.31 -5.67 14.32
CA ASN A 275 -14.52 -4.99 14.81
C ASN A 275 -15.10 -5.64 16.07
N ASP A 276 -14.61 -6.81 16.48
CA ASP A 276 -15.07 -7.49 17.70
C ASP A 276 -14.89 -6.61 18.95
N ILE A 277 -13.80 -5.81 18.99
CA ILE A 277 -13.53 -4.89 20.09
C ILE A 277 -14.64 -3.83 20.27
N LEU A 278 -15.33 -3.46 19.18
CA LEU A 278 -16.40 -2.46 19.21
C LEU A 278 -17.66 -2.97 19.97
N TYR A 279 -17.73 -4.28 20.18
CA TYR A 279 -18.79 -4.97 20.91
C TYR A 279 -18.31 -5.55 22.25
N ALA A 280 -17.05 -5.28 22.64
CA ALA A 280 -16.50 -5.80 23.90
C ALA A 280 -17.24 -5.20 25.11
N ASP A 281 -17.43 -6.03 26.17
CA ASP A 281 -18.08 -5.58 27.39
C ASP A 281 -17.34 -4.44 28.08
N ASN A 282 -16.00 -4.40 27.96
CA ASN A 282 -15.13 -3.37 28.53
C ASN A 282 -14.78 -2.24 27.53
N LYS A 283 -15.56 -2.01 26.51
CA LYS A 283 -15.28 -0.99 25.48
C LYS A 283 -15.14 0.43 26.02
N GLU A 284 -15.86 0.77 27.07
CA GLU A 284 -15.77 2.09 27.72
C GLU A 284 -14.44 2.26 28.48
N GLU A 285 -13.95 1.19 29.13
CA GLU A 285 -12.62 1.20 29.74
C GLU A 285 -11.52 1.37 28.70
N ILE A 286 -11.63 0.67 27.56
CA ILE A 286 -10.70 0.81 26.44
C ILE A 286 -10.72 2.24 25.87
N ALA A 287 -11.90 2.84 25.73
CA ALA A 287 -12.04 4.22 25.29
C ALA A 287 -11.34 5.20 26.25
N ALA A 288 -11.51 5.03 27.55
CA ALA A 288 -10.84 5.83 28.58
C ALA A 288 -9.31 5.65 28.55
N GLU A 289 -8.81 4.41 28.37
CA GLU A 289 -7.38 4.14 28.18
C GLU A 289 -6.82 4.90 26.98
N VAL A 290 -7.51 4.87 25.84
CA VAL A 290 -7.07 5.55 24.61
C VAL A 290 -7.04 7.06 24.81
N LYS A 291 -8.08 7.64 25.42
CA LYS A 291 -8.13 9.07 25.76
C LYS A 291 -6.93 9.46 26.64
N LYS A 292 -6.63 8.64 27.66
CA LYS A 292 -5.46 8.84 28.53
C LYS A 292 -4.12 8.70 27.81
N GLU A 293 -3.97 7.68 26.95
CA GLU A 293 -2.75 7.44 26.14
C GLU A 293 -2.45 8.61 25.21
N LEU A 294 -3.48 9.28 24.70
CA LEU A 294 -3.38 10.41 23.80
C LEU A 294 -3.35 11.77 24.53
N GLY A 295 -3.55 11.79 25.85
CA GLY A 295 -3.61 13.02 26.66
C GLY A 295 -4.89 13.82 26.47
N ILE A 296 -5.97 13.19 25.97
CA ILE A 296 -7.29 13.83 25.78
C ILE A 296 -7.93 14.04 27.17
N PRO A 297 -8.36 15.26 27.53
CA PRO A 297 -9.01 15.52 28.80
C PRO A 297 -10.32 14.76 28.97
N GLU A 298 -10.63 14.37 30.21
CA GLU A 298 -11.92 13.75 30.54
C GLU A 298 -13.07 14.72 30.27
N GLY A 299 -14.24 14.16 29.91
CA GLY A 299 -15.47 14.93 29.65
C GLY A 299 -15.52 15.58 28.26
N LYS A 300 -14.43 15.62 27.50
CA LYS A 300 -14.47 16.17 26.14
C LYS A 300 -15.12 15.19 25.15
N ARG A 301 -15.98 15.75 24.29
CA ARG A 301 -16.51 15.07 23.10
C ARG A 301 -15.40 14.94 22.07
N VAL A 302 -15.17 13.76 21.53
CA VAL A 302 -14.08 13.49 20.60
C VAL A 302 -14.59 13.36 19.17
N ILE A 303 -14.17 14.26 18.31
CA ILE A 303 -14.50 14.27 16.87
C ILE A 303 -13.32 13.63 16.13
N LEU A 304 -13.51 12.40 15.64
CA LEU A 304 -12.54 11.73 14.79
C LEU A 304 -12.58 12.33 13.38
N TYR A 305 -11.49 12.93 12.93
CA TYR A 305 -11.34 13.35 11.54
C TYR A 305 -10.39 12.43 10.80
N ALA A 306 -10.94 11.61 9.89
CA ALA A 306 -10.22 10.58 9.14
C ALA A 306 -10.35 10.77 7.61
N PRO A 307 -9.68 11.79 7.03
CA PRO A 307 -9.79 12.08 5.60
C PRO A 307 -9.01 11.09 4.75
N THR A 308 -9.51 10.83 3.54
CA THR A 308 -8.79 10.06 2.51
C THR A 308 -7.62 10.87 1.95
N TRP A 309 -6.51 10.18 1.73
CA TRP A 309 -5.37 10.71 0.99
C TRP A 309 -5.73 11.04 -0.46
N ARG A 310 -5.25 12.19 -0.97
CA ARG A 310 -5.40 12.62 -2.37
C ARG A 310 -4.11 12.32 -3.14
N ASP A 311 -4.17 11.35 -4.03
CA ASP A 311 -3.02 10.88 -4.82
C ASP A 311 -2.54 11.91 -5.87
N ASN A 312 -3.36 12.92 -6.19
CA ASN A 312 -3.10 13.92 -7.23
C ASN A 312 -2.47 15.24 -6.72
N GLN A 313 -2.28 15.41 -5.41
CA GLN A 313 -1.70 16.62 -4.84
C GLN A 313 -0.18 16.53 -4.69
N PHE A 314 0.55 16.83 -5.79
CA PHE A 314 2.01 16.89 -5.80
C PHE A 314 2.52 18.32 -6.04
N TYR A 315 3.58 18.72 -5.33
CA TYR A 315 4.36 19.92 -5.69
C TYR A 315 5.49 19.61 -6.66
N ASP A 316 6.13 18.43 -6.50
CA ASP A 316 7.27 17.97 -7.30
C ASP A 316 7.41 16.45 -7.08
N ARG A 317 8.20 15.75 -7.91
CA ARG A 317 8.43 14.32 -7.76
C ARG A 317 8.91 13.95 -6.34
N GLY A 318 8.00 13.43 -5.53
CA GLY A 318 8.26 12.97 -4.16
C GLY A 318 8.02 13.99 -3.05
N LYS A 319 7.51 15.20 -3.37
CA LYS A 319 7.06 16.17 -2.37
C LYS A 319 5.57 16.38 -2.50
N TYR A 320 4.83 15.94 -1.50
CA TYR A 320 3.38 16.08 -1.43
C TYR A 320 3.00 17.38 -0.73
N LYS A 321 2.01 18.10 -1.25
CA LYS A 321 1.32 19.14 -0.49
C LYS A 321 0.10 18.49 0.14
N PHE A 322 0.01 18.57 1.45
CA PHE A 322 -1.22 18.25 2.14
C PHE A 322 -1.68 19.47 2.90
N THR A 323 -2.90 19.89 2.62
CA THR A 323 -3.60 20.90 3.39
C THR A 323 -4.85 20.23 3.93
N LEU A 324 -5.08 20.32 5.23
CA LEU A 324 -6.36 19.89 5.81
C LEU A 324 -7.43 20.80 5.25
N ALA A 325 -8.45 20.21 4.62
CA ALA A 325 -9.59 20.97 4.08
C ALA A 325 -10.54 21.43 5.21
N LEU A 326 -10.57 20.68 6.32
CA LEU A 326 -11.34 21.03 7.50
C LEU A 326 -10.70 22.21 8.23
N ASP A 327 -11.46 23.26 8.46
CA ASP A 327 -11.05 24.46 9.17
C ASP A 327 -10.99 24.20 10.68
N LEU A 328 -9.79 23.78 11.14
CA LEU A 328 -9.56 23.47 12.56
C LEU A 328 -9.66 24.71 13.46
N GLY A 329 -9.27 25.88 12.97
CA GLY A 329 -9.35 27.13 13.76
C GLY A 329 -10.79 27.53 14.04
N ARG A 330 -11.65 27.36 13.04
CA ARG A 330 -13.09 27.59 13.23
C ARG A 330 -13.69 26.58 14.19
N LEU A 331 -13.39 25.29 14.04
CA LEU A 331 -13.87 24.26 14.96
C LEU A 331 -13.40 24.50 16.40
N GLN A 332 -12.16 24.93 16.58
CA GLN A 332 -11.64 25.27 17.91
C GLN A 332 -12.40 26.44 18.55
N LYS A 333 -12.70 27.47 17.76
CA LYS A 333 -13.46 28.63 18.24
C LYS A 333 -14.90 28.27 18.65
N GLU A 334 -15.55 27.40 17.87
CA GLU A 334 -16.98 27.04 18.09
C GLU A 334 -17.14 25.93 19.16
N PHE A 335 -16.25 24.94 19.20
CA PHE A 335 -16.42 23.73 19.99
C PHE A 335 -15.27 23.45 20.99
N GLY A 336 -14.25 24.29 21.06
CA GLY A 336 -13.06 24.02 21.88
C GLY A 336 -13.32 23.90 23.39
N GLU A 337 -14.45 24.45 23.88
CA GLU A 337 -14.81 24.36 25.29
C GLU A 337 -15.27 22.95 25.68
N ASP A 338 -15.97 22.23 24.82
CA ASP A 338 -16.56 20.93 25.13
C ASP A 338 -16.05 19.76 24.26
N SER A 339 -15.37 20.06 23.16
CA SER A 339 -14.96 19.06 22.17
C SER A 339 -13.46 19.15 21.85
N VAL A 340 -12.92 18.07 21.28
CA VAL A 340 -11.56 17.99 20.71
C VAL A 340 -11.59 17.24 19.39
N VAL A 341 -10.62 17.49 18.53
CA VAL A 341 -10.44 16.76 17.26
C VAL A 341 -9.36 15.70 17.41
N LEU A 342 -9.70 14.45 17.14
CA LEU A 342 -8.76 13.34 17.01
C LEU A 342 -8.44 13.15 15.52
N LEU A 343 -7.25 13.57 15.10
CA LEU A 343 -6.87 13.53 13.69
C LEU A 343 -6.25 12.19 13.33
N ARG A 344 -6.78 11.53 12.30
CA ARG A 344 -6.26 10.27 11.74
C ARG A 344 -6.01 10.42 10.25
N THR A 345 -4.81 10.88 9.88
CA THR A 345 -4.37 11.00 8.48
C THR A 345 -3.50 9.82 8.07
N HIS A 346 -3.15 9.78 6.78
CA HIS A 346 -2.16 8.82 6.29
C HIS A 346 -0.78 9.13 6.91
N TYR A 347 -0.03 8.09 7.29
CA TYR A 347 1.24 8.22 8.02
C TYR A 347 2.31 9.10 7.35
N TYR A 348 2.27 9.25 6.00
CA TYR A 348 3.17 10.17 5.29
C TYR A 348 2.92 11.64 5.62
N ILE A 349 1.76 11.98 6.14
CA ILE A 349 1.33 13.35 6.43
C ILE A 349 1.52 13.67 7.91
N ALA A 350 1.38 12.65 8.75
CA ALA A 350 1.46 12.81 10.19
C ALA A 350 2.71 13.55 10.67
N ASP A 351 3.83 13.36 9.94
CA ASP A 351 5.13 13.98 10.27
C ASP A 351 5.33 15.38 9.65
N ILE A 352 4.40 15.83 8.78
CA ILE A 352 4.53 17.09 8.02
C ILE A 352 3.57 18.16 8.54
N LEU A 353 2.46 17.74 9.19
CA LEU A 353 1.46 18.68 9.72
C LEU A 353 2.00 19.39 10.96
N ASP A 354 2.05 20.72 10.89
CA ASP A 354 2.23 21.56 12.06
C ASP A 354 0.87 21.78 12.73
N LEU A 355 0.72 21.23 13.93
CA LEU A 355 -0.49 21.31 14.74
C LEU A 355 -0.29 22.18 15.99
N THR A 356 0.84 22.89 16.09
CA THR A 356 1.22 23.67 17.27
C THR A 356 0.18 24.75 17.61
N GLU A 357 -0.43 25.35 16.59
CA GLU A 357 -1.49 26.36 16.75
C GLU A 357 -2.76 25.79 17.43
N TYR A 358 -2.98 24.46 17.33
CA TYR A 358 -4.17 23.78 17.84
C TYR A 358 -3.87 22.89 19.06
N GLU A 359 -2.79 23.19 19.78
CA GLU A 359 -2.43 22.44 20.99
C GLU A 359 -3.57 22.48 22.02
N GLY A 360 -3.88 21.32 22.62
CA GLY A 360 -5.02 21.16 23.54
C GLY A 360 -6.39 20.98 22.87
N PHE A 361 -6.49 21.21 21.55
CA PHE A 361 -7.73 20.98 20.78
C PHE A 361 -7.59 19.84 19.76
N VAL A 362 -6.44 19.73 19.06
CA VAL A 362 -6.18 18.69 18.08
C VAL A 362 -5.19 17.67 18.60
N TYR A 363 -5.57 16.42 18.62
CA TYR A 363 -4.78 15.27 19.05
C TYR A 363 -4.42 14.40 17.84
N ASN A 364 -3.13 14.14 17.63
CA ASN A 364 -2.68 13.38 16.46
C ASN A 364 -2.66 11.88 16.73
N GLY A 365 -3.71 11.19 16.28
CA GLY A 365 -3.83 9.72 16.32
C GLY A 365 -3.28 9.00 15.08
N SER A 366 -2.58 9.71 14.16
CA SER A 366 -2.18 9.13 12.86
C SER A 366 -1.15 8.00 12.99
N GLN A 367 -0.35 8.00 14.06
CA GLN A 367 0.61 6.93 14.34
C GLN A 367 0.09 5.88 15.34
N TYR A 368 -1.12 6.04 15.86
CA TYR A 368 -1.72 5.05 16.75
C TYR A 368 -1.89 3.70 16.02
N GLU A 369 -1.39 2.60 16.59
CA GLU A 369 -1.28 1.34 15.85
C GLU A 369 -2.64 0.77 15.45
N ASP A 370 -3.64 0.85 16.32
CA ASP A 370 -4.94 0.20 16.17
C ASP A 370 -6.09 1.19 16.05
N VAL A 371 -6.58 1.39 14.84
CA VAL A 371 -7.66 2.34 14.56
C VAL A 371 -8.97 1.98 15.22
N SER A 372 -9.27 0.69 15.44
CA SER A 372 -10.52 0.26 16.10
C SER A 372 -10.60 0.77 17.55
N ARG A 373 -9.46 0.92 18.22
CA ARG A 373 -9.40 1.55 19.55
C ARG A 373 -9.70 3.06 19.48
N LEU A 374 -9.24 3.75 18.42
CA LEU A 374 -9.58 5.17 18.21
C LEU A 374 -11.09 5.37 17.99
N TYR A 375 -11.75 4.42 17.30
CA TYR A 375 -13.19 4.48 17.14
C TYR A 375 -13.92 4.46 18.47
N LEU A 376 -13.51 3.62 19.41
CA LEU A 376 -14.10 3.55 20.75
C LEU A 376 -13.98 4.87 21.50
N ALA A 377 -12.84 5.56 21.36
CA ALA A 377 -12.59 6.85 22.01
C ALA A 377 -13.31 8.03 21.35
N SER A 378 -13.96 7.83 20.19
CA SER A 378 -14.52 8.91 19.37
C SER A 378 -16.04 8.90 19.41
N ASP A 379 -16.65 10.06 19.58
CA ASP A 379 -18.11 10.24 19.69
C ASP A 379 -18.74 10.51 18.32
N ILE A 380 -18.01 11.16 17.40
CA ILE A 380 -18.43 11.51 16.04
C ILE A 380 -17.29 11.15 15.09
N CYS A 381 -17.63 10.71 13.87
CA CYS A 381 -16.66 10.52 12.79
C CYS A 381 -16.91 11.49 11.64
N ILE A 382 -15.91 12.29 11.29
CA ILE A 382 -15.88 13.08 10.06
C ILE A 382 -14.92 12.37 9.11
N THR A 383 -15.40 11.95 7.96
CA THR A 383 -14.61 11.29 6.92
C THR A 383 -15.07 11.73 5.53
N ASP A 384 -14.57 11.09 4.48
CA ASP A 384 -14.95 11.38 3.10
C ASP A 384 -15.13 10.06 2.31
N TYR A 385 -14.20 9.71 1.43
CA TYR A 385 -14.22 8.51 0.57
C TYR A 385 -13.49 7.32 1.20
N SER A 386 -13.45 7.25 2.51
CA SER A 386 -12.76 6.21 3.26
C SER A 386 -13.70 5.10 3.70
N SER A 387 -13.25 3.84 3.64
CA SER A 387 -13.98 2.70 4.20
C SER A 387 -14.06 2.69 5.73
N VAL A 388 -13.45 3.65 6.42
CA VAL A 388 -13.49 3.85 7.87
C VAL A 388 -14.92 3.89 8.41
N PHE A 389 -15.83 4.54 7.67
CA PHE A 389 -17.22 4.69 8.12
C PHE A 389 -17.95 3.34 8.29
N PHE A 390 -17.64 2.33 7.49
CA PHE A 390 -18.26 1.00 7.65
C PHE A 390 -17.92 0.37 9.00
N ASP A 391 -16.69 0.55 9.46
CA ASP A 391 -16.28 0.03 10.76
C ASP A 391 -16.86 0.90 11.89
N PHE A 392 -16.77 2.22 11.78
CA PHE A 392 -17.30 3.15 12.78
C PHE A 392 -18.82 3.03 12.95
N ALA A 393 -19.57 2.71 11.89
CA ALA A 393 -21.01 2.52 11.92
C ALA A 393 -21.47 1.41 12.91
N ASN A 394 -20.59 0.45 13.24
CA ASN A 394 -20.89 -0.56 14.27
C ASN A 394 -21.16 0.07 15.64
N LEU A 395 -20.67 1.26 15.92
CA LEU A 395 -20.90 1.98 17.18
C LEU A 395 -22.23 2.73 17.22
N LYS A 396 -22.91 2.86 16.08
CA LYS A 396 -24.17 3.62 15.95
C LYS A 396 -24.04 5.08 16.41
N ARG A 397 -22.87 5.68 16.20
CA ARG A 397 -22.54 7.08 16.50
C ARG A 397 -22.65 7.90 15.21
N PRO A 398 -22.81 9.23 15.27
CA PRO A 398 -22.94 10.10 14.10
C PRO A 398 -21.73 10.02 13.17
N ILE A 399 -21.98 10.01 11.86
CA ILE A 399 -20.98 10.02 10.80
C ILE A 399 -21.31 11.18 9.85
N LEU A 400 -20.34 12.06 9.61
CA LEU A 400 -20.44 13.19 8.70
C LEU A 400 -19.46 12.96 7.54
N PHE A 401 -19.93 13.15 6.32
CA PHE A 401 -19.11 12.97 5.11
C PHE A 401 -18.69 14.33 4.57
N TYR A 402 -17.50 14.80 4.97
CA TYR A 402 -16.95 16.05 4.50
C TYR A 402 -16.23 15.85 3.15
N ALA A 403 -16.97 16.02 2.07
CA ALA A 403 -16.54 15.78 0.69
C ALA A 403 -16.55 17.10 -0.10
N TYR A 404 -15.63 18.00 0.22
CA TYR A 404 -15.47 19.33 -0.40
C TYR A 404 -15.14 19.29 -1.89
N ASP A 405 -14.62 18.18 -2.39
CA ASP A 405 -14.22 17.91 -3.76
C ASP A 405 -15.07 16.77 -4.40
N PHE A 406 -16.34 16.66 -4.00
CA PHE A 406 -17.21 15.52 -4.36
C PHE A 406 -17.31 15.32 -5.87
N ASP A 407 -17.55 16.38 -6.62
CA ASP A 407 -17.78 16.30 -8.07
C ASP A 407 -16.49 15.92 -8.83
N GLU A 408 -15.33 16.43 -8.40
CA GLU A 408 -14.02 16.10 -8.99
C GLU A 408 -13.58 14.66 -8.64
N TYR A 409 -13.85 14.24 -7.41
CA TYR A 409 -13.40 12.94 -6.92
C TYR A 409 -14.20 11.78 -7.51
N ALA A 410 -15.50 11.96 -7.74
CA ALA A 410 -16.37 10.94 -8.30
C ALA A 410 -15.98 10.60 -9.75
N ASP A 411 -15.56 11.61 -10.54
CA ASP A 411 -15.27 11.46 -11.97
C ASP A 411 -13.82 11.04 -12.27
N GLU A 412 -12.84 11.45 -11.46
CA GLU A 412 -11.42 11.35 -11.84
C GLU A 412 -10.66 10.13 -11.32
N ILE A 413 -11.00 9.57 -10.15
CA ILE A 413 -10.03 8.72 -9.45
C ILE A 413 -10.34 7.23 -9.47
N ARG A 414 -11.54 6.80 -9.19
CA ARG A 414 -12.00 5.40 -9.27
C ARG A 414 -13.52 5.36 -9.15
N GLY A 415 -14.19 4.59 -9.97
CA GLY A 415 -15.61 4.33 -9.76
C GLY A 415 -15.89 3.80 -8.35
N MET A 416 -17.05 4.13 -7.80
CA MET A 416 -17.54 3.64 -6.51
C MET A 416 -18.43 2.43 -6.71
N TYR A 417 -18.58 1.62 -5.65
CA TYR A 417 -19.55 0.52 -5.62
C TYR A 417 -20.90 0.96 -5.08
N MET A 418 -20.96 2.09 -4.39
CA MET A 418 -22.17 2.65 -3.78
C MET A 418 -22.47 4.00 -4.40
N ASP A 419 -23.78 4.32 -4.48
CA ASP A 419 -24.27 5.67 -4.73
C ASP A 419 -24.16 6.47 -3.43
N MET A 420 -23.09 7.26 -3.31
CA MET A 420 -22.80 7.98 -2.07
C MET A 420 -23.92 8.95 -1.68
N GLU A 421 -24.65 9.54 -2.64
CA GLU A 421 -25.75 10.47 -2.31
C GLU A 421 -26.97 9.79 -1.71
N LYS A 422 -27.18 8.49 -1.98
CA LYS A 422 -28.38 7.75 -1.54
C LYS A 422 -28.11 6.72 -0.45
N GLU A 423 -26.90 6.19 -0.38
CA GLU A 423 -26.62 4.98 0.41
C GLU A 423 -25.72 5.24 1.64
N LEU A 424 -25.17 6.45 1.79
CA LEU A 424 -24.36 6.79 2.97
C LEU A 424 -25.24 6.93 4.23
N PRO A 425 -24.73 6.50 5.41
CA PRO A 425 -25.48 6.60 6.67
C PRO A 425 -25.42 7.99 7.34
N GLY A 426 -25.07 9.03 6.61
CA GLY A 426 -24.95 10.39 7.12
C GLY A 426 -24.90 11.43 6.00
N PRO A 427 -24.97 12.72 6.34
CA PRO A 427 -25.01 13.80 5.35
C PRO A 427 -23.67 13.99 4.64
N ILE A 428 -23.75 14.32 3.34
CA ILE A 428 -22.61 14.81 2.56
C ILE A 428 -22.52 16.32 2.74
N LEU A 429 -21.41 16.78 3.29
CA LEU A 429 -21.13 18.17 3.60
C LEU A 429 -20.03 18.68 2.65
N ARG A 430 -20.27 19.77 1.95
CA ARG A 430 -19.37 20.29 0.92
C ARG A 430 -18.58 21.51 1.37
N THR A 431 -18.94 22.09 2.50
CA THR A 431 -18.31 23.31 3.05
C THR A 431 -18.03 23.16 4.56
N ASN A 432 -17.09 23.97 5.05
CA ASN A 432 -16.82 24.05 6.49
C ASN A 432 -18.02 24.57 7.27
N ASP A 433 -18.82 25.49 6.70
CA ASP A 433 -20.06 25.96 7.31
C ASP A 433 -21.03 24.82 7.56
N ALA A 434 -21.25 23.98 6.55
CA ALA A 434 -22.14 22.82 6.67
C ALA A 434 -21.63 21.83 7.74
N VAL A 435 -20.31 21.67 7.90
CA VAL A 435 -19.74 20.82 8.97
C VAL A 435 -20.04 21.40 10.34
N VAL A 436 -19.84 22.70 10.52
CA VAL A 436 -20.13 23.40 11.79
C VAL A 436 -21.62 23.28 12.14
N ASP A 437 -22.51 23.56 11.17
CA ASP A 437 -23.95 23.43 11.36
C ASP A 437 -24.34 22.00 11.75
N ALA A 438 -23.78 20.99 11.10
CA ALA A 438 -24.06 19.58 11.40
C ALA A 438 -23.52 19.12 12.77
N LEU A 439 -22.51 19.79 13.33
CA LEU A 439 -21.96 19.49 14.66
C LEU A 439 -22.76 20.13 15.78
N HIS A 440 -23.55 21.19 15.51
CA HIS A 440 -24.46 21.83 16.46
C HIS A 440 -25.74 21.03 16.67
N HIS A 441 -26.14 20.20 15.74
CA HIS A 441 -27.37 19.37 15.77
C HIS A 441 -27.07 17.91 16.11
#